data_2ba7a338d8f2137e83b9a7e6187aa9db
#
_entry.id   2ba7a338d8f2137e83b9a7e6187aa9db
#
_cell.length_a   1.000
_cell.length_b   1.000
_cell.length_c   1.000
_cell.angle_alpha   90.00
_cell.angle_beta   90.00
_cell.angle_gamma   90.00
#
_symmetry.space_group_name_H-M   'P 1'
#
loop_
_entity.id
_entity.type
_entity.pdbx_description
1 polymer ?
#
loop_
_entity_poly.entity_id
_entity_poly.type
_entity_poly.pdbx_seq_one_letter_code
_entity_poly.pdbx_strand_id
1 'polypeptide(L)'
;MQSLVNSTPTSSSHQIRWIDAAPAQVDAAIVGGGFSGLLALVHLCRALPSGTIAIMECHPLHFPGAAYGGCDSEHRLNVPAGRMGPITEDPTSFHRWLEKRMPGKFLADAFVPRALFGAYLTEFVADEVARSGAHVSFVRAAVIDMHDMQSHVNLTLDCVGDDAGVSPRQQPMAARCVVIAPGLPASPAPWADHAHGVPAVALIPDPWKPGSLLGIPPDAEIMLIGSGLTAIDIAEGLRRLGHRGTIRMVSRNGRLPLPHADHGEPPLVATMEQFAGSPAKVLSVLRRAARQRMAAGLGWQGAIDAIRPHIPAIWKSWSTAERRQFLRRARALWEIHRHRVPCSVLAGITAQCAAGTLFIERGELLAVQSATSGTVTASVRSADGATHVYTVARVINCTGPSMNLRDTHHPLLASVQRAGLASTDDLGLGLRSDDECRLISANGVANPRIVIAGALRRGDLWESTAVPDLRIHAARAAATLLALLAAPILRA
;
A
#
# COMPACT_ATOMS: atom_id res chain seq x y z
N MET A 1 3.24 15.81 21.18
CA MET A 1 2.99 15.43 19.79
C MET A 1 1.51 15.16 19.49
N GLN A 2 0.75 14.54 20.39
CA GLN A 2 -0.72 14.38 20.24
C GLN A 2 -1.48 15.70 19.99
N SER A 3 -1.01 16.83 20.53
CA SER A 3 -1.65 18.13 20.32
C SER A 3 -1.51 18.71 18.90
N LEU A 4 -0.50 18.29 18.13
CA LEU A 4 -0.29 18.77 16.75
C LEU A 4 -1.04 17.94 15.70
N VAL A 5 -1.35 16.69 16.02
CA VAL A 5 -2.22 15.84 15.17
C VAL A 5 -3.69 16.19 15.41
N ASN A 6 -4.03 16.67 16.64
CA ASN A 6 -5.37 17.08 17.03
C ASN A 6 -5.61 18.60 17.01
N SER A 7 -4.60 19.43 16.68
CA SER A 7 -4.85 20.84 16.47
C SER A 7 -5.64 21.01 15.16
N THR A 8 -6.91 21.34 15.31
CA THR A 8 -7.72 21.93 14.24
C THR A 8 -6.89 22.98 13.52
N PRO A 9 -6.80 22.95 12.20
CA PRO A 9 -6.02 23.93 11.44
C PRO A 9 -6.62 25.32 11.66
N THR A 10 -5.88 26.17 12.35
CA THR A 10 -6.18 27.60 12.46
C THR A 10 -5.71 28.29 11.19
N SER A 11 -6.53 28.28 10.17
CA SER A 11 -6.70 29.22 9.07
C SER A 11 -7.39 28.49 7.91
N SER A 12 -8.53 28.95 7.44
CA SER A 12 -9.28 28.71 6.18
C SER A 12 -8.87 27.47 5.34
N SER A 13 -8.60 26.33 5.96
CA SER A 13 -8.40 25.09 5.24
C SER A 13 -9.76 24.51 4.86
N HIS A 14 -9.99 24.35 3.59
CA HIS A 14 -11.17 23.70 3.06
C HIS A 14 -11.22 22.27 3.61
N GLN A 15 -12.24 21.96 4.40
CA GLN A 15 -12.41 20.63 4.95
C GLN A 15 -13.06 19.71 3.90
N ILE A 16 -12.48 18.52 3.73
CA ILE A 16 -13.11 17.46 2.95
C ILE A 16 -14.38 17.01 3.68
N ARG A 17 -15.54 17.19 3.02
CA ARG A 17 -16.82 16.74 3.54
C ARG A 17 -17.25 15.44 2.85
N TRP A 18 -17.45 14.41 3.64
CA TRP A 18 -17.97 13.13 3.20
C TRP A 18 -19.50 13.17 3.12
N ILE A 19 -20.04 12.53 2.09
CA ILE A 19 -21.47 12.34 1.88
C ILE A 19 -21.81 10.85 1.77
N ASP A 20 -23.03 10.46 2.20
CA ASP A 20 -23.50 9.08 2.17
C ASP A 20 -24.38 8.79 0.96
N ALA A 21 -24.82 9.83 0.25
CA ALA A 21 -25.59 9.72 -0.98
C ALA A 21 -24.74 10.15 -2.17
N ALA A 22 -24.41 9.21 -3.06
CA ALA A 22 -23.64 9.50 -4.24
C ALA A 22 -24.49 10.25 -5.30
N PRO A 23 -23.89 11.10 -6.14
CA PRO A 23 -24.57 11.66 -7.32
C PRO A 23 -24.97 10.53 -8.27
N ALA A 24 -26.11 10.68 -8.96
CA ALA A 24 -26.57 9.67 -9.91
C ALA A 24 -25.65 9.53 -11.13
N GLN A 25 -24.99 10.64 -11.53
CA GLN A 25 -24.08 10.66 -12.68
C GLN A 25 -22.92 11.61 -12.44
N VAL A 26 -21.72 11.23 -12.95
CA VAL A 26 -20.50 12.04 -12.92
C VAL A 26 -19.70 11.89 -14.22
N ASP A 27 -18.79 12.85 -14.49
CA ASP A 27 -17.83 12.72 -15.58
C ASP A 27 -16.76 11.67 -15.26
N ALA A 28 -16.24 11.70 -14.03
CA ALA A 28 -15.23 10.74 -13.61
C ALA A 28 -15.55 10.17 -12.22
N ALA A 29 -15.41 8.84 -12.07
CA ALA A 29 -15.49 8.15 -10.80
C ALA A 29 -14.11 7.60 -10.40
N ILE A 30 -13.75 7.75 -9.12
CA ILE A 30 -12.50 7.25 -8.57
C ILE A 30 -12.81 6.27 -7.45
N VAL A 31 -12.39 5.03 -7.60
CA VAL A 31 -12.58 3.97 -6.62
C VAL A 31 -11.35 3.86 -5.72
N GLY A 32 -11.48 4.27 -4.47
CA GLY A 32 -10.43 4.27 -3.45
C GLY A 32 -9.85 5.66 -3.18
N GLY A 33 -9.95 6.08 -1.92
CA GLY A 33 -9.44 7.36 -1.37
C GLY A 33 -7.98 7.30 -0.89
N GLY A 34 -7.20 6.31 -1.34
CA GLY A 34 -5.78 6.21 -1.07
C GLY A 34 -4.94 7.12 -1.97
N PHE A 35 -3.61 7.13 -1.74
CA PHE A 35 -2.66 8.00 -2.43
C PHE A 35 -2.85 8.06 -3.95
N SER A 36 -2.98 6.91 -4.61
CA SER A 36 -3.11 6.85 -6.08
C SER A 36 -4.43 7.44 -6.59
N GLY A 37 -5.55 7.16 -5.90
CA GLY A 37 -6.85 7.73 -6.24
C GLY A 37 -6.89 9.24 -6.02
N LEU A 38 -6.31 9.72 -4.92
CA LEU A 38 -6.21 11.15 -4.61
C LEU A 38 -5.37 11.92 -5.62
N LEU A 39 -4.27 11.34 -6.10
CA LEU A 39 -3.49 12.01 -7.14
C LEU A 39 -4.19 12.00 -8.49
N ALA A 40 -4.89 10.92 -8.84
CA ALA A 40 -5.75 10.93 -10.02
C ALA A 40 -6.83 12.02 -9.91
N LEU A 41 -7.45 12.18 -8.73
CA LEU A 41 -8.39 13.28 -8.45
C LEU A 41 -7.75 14.65 -8.71
N VAL A 42 -6.57 14.92 -8.13
CA VAL A 42 -5.87 16.19 -8.30
C VAL A 42 -5.60 16.50 -9.77
N HIS A 43 -5.09 15.54 -10.53
CA HIS A 43 -4.84 15.73 -11.97
C HIS A 43 -6.13 15.97 -12.77
N LEU A 44 -7.21 15.25 -12.46
CA LEU A 44 -8.52 15.47 -13.09
C LEU A 44 -9.09 16.84 -12.73
N CYS A 45 -9.04 17.26 -11.47
CA CYS A 45 -9.51 18.56 -11.01
C CYS A 45 -8.80 19.72 -11.73
N ARG A 46 -7.47 19.61 -11.87
CA ARG A 46 -6.66 20.65 -12.55
C ARG A 46 -7.04 20.83 -14.02
N ALA A 47 -7.51 19.77 -14.67
CA ALA A 47 -7.80 19.75 -16.10
C ALA A 47 -9.30 19.89 -16.44
N LEU A 48 -10.19 19.73 -15.46
CA LEU A 48 -11.65 19.74 -15.63
C LEU A 48 -12.30 20.78 -14.68
N PRO A 49 -12.11 22.07 -14.90
CA PRO A 49 -12.57 23.12 -13.96
C PRO A 49 -14.10 23.18 -13.77
N SER A 50 -14.89 22.55 -14.64
CA SER A 50 -16.35 22.42 -14.50
C SER A 50 -16.81 20.97 -14.46
N GLY A 51 -15.86 20.03 -14.31
CA GLY A 51 -16.16 18.59 -14.30
C GLY A 51 -16.80 18.14 -12.99
N THR A 52 -17.63 17.11 -13.08
CA THR A 52 -18.22 16.44 -11.93
C THR A 52 -17.41 15.17 -11.63
N ILE A 53 -16.84 15.07 -10.42
CA ILE A 53 -15.97 13.96 -10.02
C ILE A 53 -16.48 13.38 -8.71
N ALA A 54 -16.62 12.05 -8.63
CA ALA A 54 -16.88 11.36 -7.37
C ALA A 54 -15.69 10.47 -6.99
N ILE A 55 -15.28 10.53 -5.72
CA ILE A 55 -14.30 9.62 -5.14
C ILE A 55 -14.96 8.82 -4.03
N MET A 56 -14.88 7.49 -4.10
CA MET A 56 -15.50 6.56 -3.17
C MET A 56 -14.44 5.95 -2.25
N GLU A 57 -14.69 6.03 -0.94
CA GLU A 57 -13.89 5.39 0.10
C GLU A 57 -14.82 4.81 1.18
N CYS A 58 -14.69 3.52 1.44
CA CYS A 58 -15.54 2.83 2.41
C CYS A 58 -15.09 3.05 3.87
N HIS A 59 -13.86 3.46 4.09
CA HIS A 59 -13.30 3.68 5.42
C HIS A 59 -12.66 5.07 5.54
N PRO A 60 -13.44 6.14 5.75
CA PRO A 60 -12.91 7.51 5.87
C PRO A 60 -11.81 7.67 6.93
N LEU A 61 -11.79 6.84 7.97
CA LEU A 61 -10.72 6.80 8.96
C LEU A 61 -9.36 6.34 8.39
N HIS A 62 -9.38 5.62 7.27
CA HIS A 62 -8.18 5.24 6.53
C HIS A 62 -7.76 6.29 5.49
N PHE A 63 -8.49 7.38 5.36
CA PHE A 63 -8.11 8.47 4.47
C PHE A 63 -6.87 9.20 5.03
N PRO A 64 -5.85 9.46 4.22
CA PRO A 64 -5.69 9.24 2.77
C PRO A 64 -5.04 7.89 2.38
N GLY A 65 -5.65 6.80 2.77
CA GLY A 65 -5.25 5.42 2.50
C GLY A 65 -4.56 4.75 3.68
N ALA A 66 -4.61 3.41 3.74
CA ALA A 66 -4.13 2.59 4.86
C ALA A 66 -2.67 2.84 5.28
N ALA A 67 -1.83 3.32 4.35
CA ALA A 67 -0.43 3.62 4.66
C ALA A 67 -0.23 4.91 5.46
N TYR A 68 -1.19 5.85 5.42
CA TYR A 68 -1.03 7.21 5.96
C TYR A 68 -2.20 7.67 6.82
N GLY A 69 -3.39 7.09 6.63
CA GLY A 69 -4.58 7.34 7.44
C GLY A 69 -4.69 6.34 8.59
N GLY A 70 -5.02 6.80 9.79
CA GLY A 70 -5.21 5.93 10.96
C GLY A 70 -3.94 5.23 11.47
N CYS A 71 -2.75 5.58 10.98
CA CYS A 71 -1.51 5.01 11.46
C CYS A 71 -1.10 5.60 12.82
N ASP A 72 -0.33 4.83 13.59
CA ASP A 72 0.29 5.31 14.81
C ASP A 72 1.17 6.56 14.54
N SER A 73 1.16 7.52 15.44
CA SER A 73 1.84 8.82 15.29
C SER A 73 3.36 8.70 15.09
N GLU A 74 3.95 7.58 15.45
CA GLU A 74 5.40 7.37 15.37
C GLU A 74 5.84 6.39 14.25
N HIS A 75 4.89 5.72 13.57
CA HIS A 75 5.23 4.91 12.41
C HIS A 75 5.94 5.75 11.36
N ARG A 76 7.17 5.38 11.04
CA ARG A 76 8.04 6.17 10.14
C ARG A 76 7.79 5.85 8.68
N LEU A 77 7.94 6.88 7.84
CA LEU A 77 8.10 6.68 6.40
C LEU A 77 9.37 5.88 6.12
N ASN A 78 9.36 5.11 5.06
CA ASN A 78 10.53 4.41 4.52
C ASN A 78 11.09 5.10 3.26
N VAL A 79 10.65 6.34 3.01
CA VAL A 79 11.15 7.24 1.97
C VAL A 79 11.45 8.58 2.63
N PRO A 80 12.59 9.22 2.35
CA PRO A 80 12.95 10.52 2.90
C PRO A 80 11.94 11.61 2.55
N ALA A 81 11.71 12.55 3.48
CA ALA A 81 10.73 13.63 3.35
C ALA A 81 10.88 14.44 2.06
N GLY A 82 12.11 14.74 1.63
CA GLY A 82 12.40 15.48 0.41
C GLY A 82 12.05 14.78 -0.90
N ARG A 83 11.59 13.50 -0.85
CA ARG A 83 11.18 12.72 -2.02
C ARG A 83 9.69 12.37 -2.00
N MET A 84 8.96 12.87 -1.01
CA MET A 84 7.56 12.51 -0.75
C MET A 84 6.54 13.50 -1.37
N GLY A 85 6.99 14.48 -2.18
CA GLY A 85 6.04 15.34 -2.89
C GLY A 85 5.11 14.53 -3.81
N PRO A 86 3.79 14.82 -3.78
CA PRO A 86 2.79 14.05 -4.52
C PRO A 86 2.81 14.34 -6.04
N ILE A 87 3.36 15.47 -6.46
CA ILE A 87 3.44 15.88 -7.87
C ILE A 87 4.88 15.72 -8.39
N THR A 88 5.01 15.25 -9.63
CA THR A 88 6.32 14.95 -10.23
C THR A 88 7.21 16.18 -10.34
N GLU A 89 6.62 17.32 -10.70
CA GLU A 89 7.29 18.60 -10.89
C GLU A 89 7.73 19.23 -9.57
N ASP A 90 7.18 18.76 -8.44
CA ASP A 90 7.46 19.29 -7.11
C ASP A 90 7.68 18.18 -6.07
N PRO A 91 8.77 17.40 -6.19
CA PRO A 91 9.02 16.27 -5.30
C PRO A 91 9.37 16.67 -3.86
N THR A 92 9.67 17.95 -3.61
CA THR A 92 10.09 18.48 -2.29
C THR A 92 8.96 19.18 -1.53
N SER A 93 7.74 19.26 -2.08
CA SER A 93 6.62 20.01 -1.50
C SER A 93 6.26 19.56 -0.07
N PHE A 94 6.35 18.27 0.24
CA PHE A 94 6.13 17.78 1.60
C PHE A 94 7.20 18.29 2.58
N HIS A 95 8.46 18.31 2.20
CA HIS A 95 9.52 18.85 3.05
C HIS A 95 9.32 20.36 3.29
N ARG A 96 8.96 21.15 2.27
CA ARG A 96 8.63 22.57 2.45
C ARG A 96 7.42 22.78 3.38
N TRP A 97 6.40 21.90 3.31
CA TRP A 97 5.28 21.95 4.23
C TRP A 97 5.70 21.67 5.68
N LEU A 98 6.65 20.73 5.90
CA LEU A 98 7.24 20.47 7.21
C LEU A 98 8.02 21.69 7.71
N GLU A 99 8.88 22.27 6.89
CA GLU A 99 9.66 23.46 7.26
C GLU A 99 8.78 24.65 7.65
N LYS A 100 7.67 24.86 6.94
CA LYS A 100 6.73 25.92 7.29
C LYS A 100 6.08 25.73 8.68
N ARG A 101 5.82 24.47 9.08
CA ARG A 101 5.14 24.17 10.35
C ARG A 101 6.05 23.84 11.51
N MET A 102 7.20 23.31 11.23
CA MET A 102 8.17 22.82 12.19
C MET A 102 9.60 23.17 11.72
N PRO A 103 9.95 24.47 11.68
CA PRO A 103 11.22 24.91 11.11
C PRO A 103 12.42 24.18 11.73
N GLY A 104 13.32 23.69 10.91
CA GLY A 104 14.56 23.02 11.32
C GLY A 104 14.40 21.65 12.00
N LYS A 105 13.17 21.15 12.18
CA LYS A 105 12.94 19.89 12.90
C LYS A 105 13.25 18.65 12.08
N PHE A 106 13.02 18.69 10.78
CA PHE A 106 13.22 17.57 9.87
C PHE A 106 14.02 18.00 8.64
N LEU A 107 15.16 17.38 8.44
CA LEU A 107 15.94 17.57 7.21
C LEU A 107 15.26 16.87 6.01
N ALA A 108 15.65 17.21 4.80
CA ALA A 108 15.06 16.64 3.57
C ALA A 108 15.27 15.11 3.45
N ASP A 109 16.35 14.61 4.02
CA ASP A 109 16.67 13.17 4.06
C ASP A 109 16.10 12.44 5.29
N ALA A 110 15.39 13.15 6.18
CA ALA A 110 14.79 12.57 7.37
C ALA A 110 13.61 11.64 7.04
N PHE A 111 13.51 10.54 7.79
CA PHE A 111 12.35 9.64 7.80
C PHE A 111 11.37 10.11 8.87
N VAL A 112 10.33 10.79 8.46
CA VAL A 112 9.35 11.41 9.37
C VAL A 112 8.16 10.49 9.65
N PRO A 113 7.36 10.75 10.71
CA PRO A 113 6.13 10.01 10.97
C PRO A 113 5.16 10.03 9.77
N ARG A 114 4.56 8.87 9.45
CA ARG A 114 3.59 8.71 8.34
C ARG A 114 2.36 9.59 8.52
N ALA A 115 1.92 9.80 9.76
CA ALA A 115 0.79 10.65 10.08
C ALA A 115 0.99 12.10 9.60
N LEU A 116 2.22 12.63 9.64
CA LEU A 116 2.53 13.96 9.10
C LEU A 116 2.35 14.02 7.57
N PHE A 117 2.72 12.95 6.88
CA PHE A 117 2.48 12.88 5.44
C PHE A 117 0.97 12.74 5.12
N GLY A 118 0.24 11.97 5.93
CA GLY A 118 -1.22 11.88 5.83
C GLY A 118 -1.90 13.23 6.00
N ALA A 119 -1.52 14.00 7.03
CA ALA A 119 -2.04 15.34 7.26
C ALA A 119 -1.70 16.30 6.09
N TYR A 120 -0.45 16.29 5.63
CA TYR A 120 -0.04 17.05 4.45
C TYR A 120 -0.84 16.70 3.21
N LEU A 121 -1.02 15.41 2.92
CA LEU A 121 -1.73 14.95 1.72
C LEU A 121 -3.21 15.35 1.75
N THR A 122 -3.85 15.26 2.93
CA THR A 122 -5.24 15.70 3.12
C THR A 122 -5.41 17.20 2.83
N GLU A 123 -4.53 18.02 3.39
CA GLU A 123 -4.52 19.46 3.15
C GLU A 123 -4.22 19.80 1.69
N PHE A 124 -3.20 19.16 1.11
CA PHE A 124 -2.84 19.35 -0.29
C PHE A 124 -4.01 19.05 -1.23
N VAL A 125 -4.72 17.94 -1.02
CA VAL A 125 -5.89 17.57 -1.85
C VAL A 125 -7.04 18.55 -1.65
N ALA A 126 -7.34 18.94 -0.42
CA ALA A 126 -8.40 19.92 -0.13
C ALA A 126 -8.14 21.27 -0.83
N ASP A 127 -6.90 21.74 -0.78
CA ASP A 127 -6.47 22.98 -1.44
C ASP A 127 -6.55 22.88 -2.97
N GLU A 128 -6.15 21.75 -3.56
CA GLU A 128 -6.23 21.53 -5.00
C GLU A 128 -7.67 21.47 -5.50
N VAL A 129 -8.54 20.76 -4.77
CA VAL A 129 -9.98 20.70 -5.07
C VAL A 129 -10.61 22.10 -5.00
N ALA A 130 -10.35 22.85 -3.93
CA ALA A 130 -10.92 24.19 -3.77
C ALA A 130 -10.46 25.19 -4.85
N ARG A 131 -9.22 25.05 -5.33
CA ARG A 131 -8.69 25.92 -6.40
C ARG A 131 -9.15 25.54 -7.80
N SER A 132 -9.59 24.30 -8.01
CA SER A 132 -9.84 23.78 -9.35
C SER A 132 -11.16 24.26 -9.98
N GLY A 133 -12.17 24.60 -9.17
CA GLY A 133 -13.54 24.84 -9.64
C GLY A 133 -14.32 23.59 -10.02
N ALA A 134 -13.72 22.39 -9.96
CA ALA A 134 -14.42 21.13 -10.20
C ALA A 134 -15.41 20.81 -9.08
N HIS A 135 -16.52 20.16 -9.44
CA HIS A 135 -17.53 19.68 -8.48
C HIS A 135 -17.14 18.29 -7.96
N VAL A 136 -16.49 18.23 -6.80
CA VAL A 136 -15.99 16.99 -6.23
C VAL A 136 -16.90 16.50 -5.11
N SER A 137 -17.34 15.25 -5.21
CA SER A 137 -18.09 14.52 -4.18
C SER A 137 -17.20 13.45 -3.53
N PHE A 138 -16.93 13.59 -2.23
CA PHE A 138 -16.27 12.53 -1.44
C PHE A 138 -17.36 11.64 -0.86
N VAL A 139 -17.51 10.42 -1.38
CA VAL A 139 -18.62 9.52 -1.07
C VAL A 139 -18.16 8.41 -0.13
N ARG A 140 -18.86 8.22 0.99
CA ARG A 140 -18.63 7.13 1.95
C ARG A 140 -19.30 5.86 1.45
N ALA A 141 -18.66 5.15 0.55
CA ALA A 141 -19.21 3.94 -0.04
C ALA A 141 -18.11 2.98 -0.51
N ALA A 142 -18.39 1.70 -0.49
CA ALA A 142 -17.65 0.69 -1.23
C ALA A 142 -18.25 0.54 -2.63
N VAL A 143 -17.41 0.52 -3.66
CA VAL A 143 -17.85 0.06 -4.99
C VAL A 143 -17.77 -1.46 -5.00
N ILE A 144 -18.88 -2.12 -5.20
CA ILE A 144 -18.99 -3.59 -5.13
C ILE A 144 -19.15 -4.26 -6.50
N ASP A 145 -19.61 -3.50 -7.48
CA ASP A 145 -19.82 -3.99 -8.84
C ASP A 145 -19.62 -2.90 -9.89
N MET A 146 -19.33 -3.30 -11.14
CA MET A 146 -19.07 -2.39 -12.25
C MET A 146 -19.42 -3.04 -13.59
N HIS A 147 -20.13 -2.30 -14.46
CA HIS A 147 -20.49 -2.71 -15.81
C HIS A 147 -20.18 -1.61 -16.83
N ASP A 148 -19.48 -1.97 -17.91
CA ASP A 148 -19.26 -1.08 -19.04
C ASP A 148 -20.44 -1.11 -20.01
N MET A 149 -21.09 0.04 -20.16
CA MET A 149 -22.27 0.23 -21.02
C MET A 149 -21.91 0.87 -22.38
N GLN A 150 -20.65 0.80 -22.79
CA GLN A 150 -20.10 1.41 -24.02
C GLN A 150 -20.10 2.95 -24.03
N SER A 151 -21.15 3.62 -23.59
CA SER A 151 -21.23 5.08 -23.48
C SER A 151 -20.79 5.61 -22.11
N HIS A 152 -20.96 4.81 -21.08
CA HIS A 152 -20.63 5.11 -19.68
C HIS A 152 -20.35 3.82 -18.92
N VAL A 153 -19.92 3.93 -17.67
CA VAL A 153 -19.72 2.80 -16.76
C VAL A 153 -20.74 2.92 -15.63
N ASN A 154 -21.52 1.88 -15.40
CA ASN A 154 -22.40 1.76 -14.25
C ASN A 154 -21.65 1.16 -13.07
N LEU A 155 -21.76 1.79 -11.91
CA LEU A 155 -21.20 1.37 -10.65
C LEU A 155 -22.32 1.04 -9.67
N THR A 156 -22.16 -0.03 -8.90
CA THR A 156 -23.01 -0.32 -7.75
C THR A 156 -22.21 0.01 -6.48
N LEU A 157 -22.76 0.94 -5.71
CA LEU A 157 -22.17 1.40 -4.46
C LEU A 157 -22.88 0.74 -3.29
N ASP A 158 -22.11 0.32 -2.30
CA ASP A 158 -22.59 -0.10 -0.98
C ASP A 158 -22.29 1.04 -0.01
N CYS A 159 -23.32 1.84 0.28
CA CYS A 159 -23.17 3.03 1.12
C CYS A 159 -23.20 2.61 2.59
N VAL A 160 -22.12 2.91 3.32
CA VAL A 160 -21.97 2.60 4.74
C VAL A 160 -22.69 3.70 5.53
N GLY A 161 -23.83 3.38 6.16
CA GLY A 161 -24.48 4.28 7.11
C GLY A 161 -23.68 4.41 8.43
N ASP A 162 -23.78 5.57 9.09
CA ASP A 162 -23.11 5.83 10.38
C ASP A 162 -23.72 5.01 11.55
N ASP A 163 -24.94 4.48 11.40
CA ASP A 163 -25.65 3.77 12.46
C ASP A 163 -25.44 2.27 12.40
N ALA A 164 -24.93 1.69 13.48
CA ALA A 164 -24.88 0.26 13.70
C ALA A 164 -26.31 -0.30 13.75
N GLY A 165 -26.80 -0.84 12.62
CA GLY A 165 -28.13 -1.41 12.51
C GLY A 165 -28.89 -1.01 11.24
N VAL A 166 -28.42 -0.06 10.46
CA VAL A 166 -28.99 0.24 9.14
C VAL A 166 -28.35 -0.69 8.12
N SER A 167 -29.19 -1.48 7.43
CA SER A 167 -28.73 -2.33 6.33
C SER A 167 -28.05 -1.48 5.26
N PRO A 168 -26.90 -1.93 4.71
CA PRO A 168 -26.21 -1.21 3.64
C PRO A 168 -27.18 -0.92 2.50
N ARG A 169 -27.22 0.34 2.05
CA ARG A 169 -28.09 0.75 0.94
C ARG A 169 -27.29 0.73 -0.35
N GLN A 170 -27.62 -0.19 -1.23
CA GLN A 170 -27.04 -0.18 -2.57
C GLN A 170 -27.58 0.99 -3.39
N GLN A 171 -26.68 1.70 -4.04
CA GLN A 171 -26.98 2.84 -4.88
C GLN A 171 -26.27 2.70 -6.24
N PRO A 172 -26.98 2.85 -7.36
CA PRO A 172 -26.35 2.93 -8.68
C PRO A 172 -25.76 4.32 -8.91
N MET A 173 -24.65 4.38 -9.64
CA MET A 173 -24.04 5.59 -10.14
C MET A 173 -23.48 5.37 -11.55
N ALA A 174 -23.72 6.30 -12.47
CA ALA A 174 -23.15 6.29 -13.80
C ALA A 174 -21.93 7.22 -13.87
N ALA A 175 -20.86 6.79 -14.54
CA ALA A 175 -19.68 7.61 -14.78
C ALA A 175 -19.23 7.51 -16.25
N ARG A 176 -18.81 8.62 -16.86
CA ARG A 176 -18.26 8.56 -18.23
C ARG A 176 -16.93 7.81 -18.26
N CYS A 177 -16.17 7.88 -17.17
CA CYS A 177 -14.94 7.12 -17.02
C CYS A 177 -14.62 6.80 -15.55
N VAL A 178 -13.75 5.83 -15.31
CA VAL A 178 -13.45 5.31 -13.97
C VAL A 178 -11.96 5.11 -13.76
N VAL A 179 -11.45 5.51 -12.59
CA VAL A 179 -10.13 5.14 -12.07
C VAL A 179 -10.32 4.05 -11.00
N ILE A 180 -9.72 2.88 -11.18
CA ILE A 180 -9.68 1.81 -10.17
C ILE A 180 -8.40 1.94 -9.36
N ALA A 181 -8.49 2.34 -8.10
CA ALA A 181 -7.38 2.56 -7.19
C ALA A 181 -7.65 2.12 -5.74
N PRO A 182 -8.35 1.00 -5.46
CA PRO A 182 -8.70 0.58 -4.10
C PRO A 182 -7.49 0.09 -3.28
N GLY A 183 -6.29 0.05 -3.87
CA GLY A 183 -5.13 -0.59 -3.27
C GLY A 183 -5.11 -2.10 -3.49
N LEU A 184 -4.19 -2.80 -2.81
CA LEU A 184 -4.16 -4.25 -2.80
C LEU A 184 -5.01 -4.78 -1.64
N PRO A 185 -5.81 -5.82 -1.87
CA PRO A 185 -6.54 -6.46 -0.77
C PRO A 185 -5.56 -7.05 0.26
N ALA A 186 -6.02 -7.16 1.50
CA ALA A 186 -5.28 -7.86 2.54
C ALA A 186 -5.03 -9.32 2.15
N SER A 187 -3.89 -9.87 2.58
CA SER A 187 -3.68 -11.33 2.47
C SER A 187 -4.69 -12.07 3.35
N PRO A 188 -5.19 -13.22 2.91
CA PRO A 188 -5.87 -14.13 3.81
C PRO A 188 -5.03 -14.38 5.07
N ALA A 189 -5.68 -14.47 6.21
CA ALA A 189 -4.97 -14.75 7.45
C ALA A 189 -4.28 -16.11 7.37
N PRO A 190 -2.99 -16.24 7.76
CA PRO A 190 -2.23 -17.49 7.63
C PRO A 190 -2.82 -18.70 8.38
N TRP A 191 -3.78 -18.45 9.24
CA TRP A 191 -4.49 -19.45 10.03
C TRP A 191 -5.91 -19.73 9.56
N ALA A 192 -6.39 -19.10 8.47
CA ALA A 192 -7.79 -19.17 8.01
C ALA A 192 -8.29 -20.60 7.90
N ASP A 193 -7.45 -21.52 7.38
CA ASP A 193 -7.79 -22.93 7.20
C ASP A 193 -7.41 -23.84 8.40
N HIS A 194 -6.80 -23.27 9.46
CA HIS A 194 -6.15 -24.03 10.53
C HIS A 194 -6.47 -23.54 11.95
N ALA A 195 -7.47 -22.66 12.10
CA ALA A 195 -7.90 -22.09 13.38
C ALA A 195 -9.39 -22.35 13.63
N HIS A 196 -9.73 -23.59 13.97
CA HIS A 196 -11.11 -23.94 14.30
C HIS A 196 -11.38 -23.82 15.80
N GLY A 197 -12.50 -23.18 16.17
CA GLY A 197 -12.90 -22.99 17.55
C GLY A 197 -12.05 -22.02 18.37
N VAL A 198 -11.18 -21.24 17.73
CA VAL A 198 -10.34 -20.22 18.36
C VAL A 198 -11.13 -18.95 18.61
N PRO A 199 -11.08 -18.32 19.80
CA PRO A 199 -11.75 -17.07 20.07
C PRO A 199 -11.27 -15.97 19.10
N ALA A 200 -12.21 -15.26 18.48
CA ALA A 200 -11.90 -14.20 17.51
C ALA A 200 -10.97 -13.11 18.08
N VAL A 201 -11.06 -12.84 19.38
CA VAL A 201 -10.20 -11.86 20.08
C VAL A 201 -8.72 -12.27 20.07
N ALA A 202 -8.40 -13.55 19.96
CA ALA A 202 -7.02 -14.06 19.95
C ALA A 202 -6.35 -13.92 18.57
N LEU A 203 -7.13 -13.67 17.52
CA LEU A 203 -6.69 -13.62 16.14
C LEU A 203 -6.92 -12.22 15.55
N ILE A 204 -5.84 -11.58 15.14
CA ILE A 204 -5.90 -10.22 14.53
C ILE A 204 -5.54 -10.35 13.05
N PRO A 205 -6.54 -10.51 12.15
CA PRO A 205 -6.29 -10.70 10.72
C PRO A 205 -5.84 -9.41 10.03
N ASP A 206 -6.26 -8.24 10.53
CA ASP A 206 -5.87 -6.92 10.04
C ASP A 206 -5.39 -6.04 11.20
N PRO A 207 -4.08 -5.90 11.38
CA PRO A 207 -3.53 -5.07 12.44
C PRO A 207 -3.67 -3.56 12.20
N TRP A 208 -4.03 -3.15 10.98
CA TRP A 208 -4.24 -1.74 10.62
C TRP A 208 -5.65 -1.25 10.95
N LYS A 209 -6.57 -2.16 11.24
CA LYS A 209 -7.91 -1.78 11.67
C LYS A 209 -7.84 -0.98 12.97
N PRO A 210 -8.47 0.21 13.05
CA PRO A 210 -8.46 1.03 14.25
C PRO A 210 -8.89 0.22 15.50
N GLY A 211 -8.09 0.33 16.57
CA GLY A 211 -8.36 -0.37 17.82
C GLY A 211 -7.98 -1.85 17.84
N SER A 212 -7.51 -2.46 16.75
CA SER A 212 -7.17 -3.90 16.69
C SER A 212 -6.12 -4.35 17.70
N LEU A 213 -5.23 -3.45 18.12
CA LEU A 213 -4.18 -3.72 19.10
C LEU A 213 -4.58 -3.35 20.52
N LEU A 214 -5.77 -2.79 20.72
CA LEU A 214 -6.25 -2.44 22.07
C LEU A 214 -6.68 -3.69 22.84
N GLY A 215 -6.53 -3.64 24.18
CA GLY A 215 -6.92 -4.75 25.07
C GLY A 215 -6.00 -5.98 24.99
N ILE A 216 -4.83 -5.86 24.34
CA ILE A 216 -3.78 -6.89 24.44
C ILE A 216 -3.17 -6.81 25.83
N PRO A 217 -3.09 -7.94 26.59
CA PRO A 217 -2.50 -7.90 27.93
C PRO A 217 -1.02 -7.45 27.86
N PRO A 218 -0.58 -6.51 28.71
CA PRO A 218 0.73 -5.86 28.56
C PRO A 218 1.93 -6.77 28.74
N ASP A 219 1.79 -7.86 29.49
CA ASP A 219 2.88 -8.78 29.79
C ASP A 219 2.76 -10.15 29.08
N ALA A 220 1.72 -10.32 28.26
CA ALA A 220 1.46 -11.57 27.56
C ALA A 220 2.43 -11.80 26.37
N GLU A 221 2.68 -13.05 26.05
CA GLU A 221 3.41 -13.39 24.84
C GLU A 221 2.52 -13.23 23.61
N ILE A 222 3.06 -12.65 22.53
CA ILE A 222 2.38 -12.36 21.25
C ILE A 222 3.16 -12.93 20.10
N MET A 223 2.45 -13.45 19.09
CA MET A 223 3.06 -13.93 17.85
C MET A 223 2.65 -13.05 16.66
N LEU A 224 3.64 -12.54 15.94
CA LEU A 224 3.46 -11.83 14.65
C LEU A 224 3.83 -12.79 13.52
N ILE A 225 2.91 -13.01 12.59
CA ILE A 225 3.18 -13.82 11.40
C ILE A 225 3.64 -12.91 10.28
N GLY A 226 4.95 -12.92 10.04
CA GLY A 226 5.69 -12.02 9.17
C GLY A 226 6.82 -11.32 9.92
N SER A 227 7.86 -10.90 9.19
CA SER A 227 9.01 -10.14 9.73
C SER A 227 9.39 -8.96 8.83
N GLY A 228 8.45 -8.50 8.00
CA GLY A 228 8.60 -7.32 7.15
C GLY A 228 8.32 -6.00 7.89
N LEU A 229 8.18 -4.91 7.12
CA LEU A 229 7.89 -3.57 7.66
C LEU A 229 6.64 -3.56 8.54
N THR A 230 5.58 -4.28 8.16
CA THR A 230 4.36 -4.38 8.97
C THR A 230 4.65 -4.95 10.36
N ALA A 231 5.42 -6.03 10.45
CA ALA A 231 5.74 -6.63 11.74
C ALA A 231 6.59 -5.69 12.62
N ILE A 232 7.49 -4.94 12.03
CA ILE A 232 8.29 -3.92 12.72
C ILE A 232 7.38 -2.81 13.26
N ASP A 233 6.53 -2.23 12.42
CA ASP A 233 5.59 -1.17 12.82
C ASP A 233 4.67 -1.64 13.95
N ILE A 234 4.14 -2.88 13.86
CA ILE A 234 3.26 -3.44 14.89
C ILE A 234 4.03 -3.70 16.21
N ALA A 235 5.25 -4.23 16.15
CA ALA A 235 6.06 -4.43 17.35
C ALA A 235 6.36 -3.10 18.04
N GLU A 236 6.74 -2.06 17.30
CA GLU A 236 6.96 -0.72 17.85
C GLU A 236 5.67 -0.11 18.40
N GLY A 237 4.55 -0.25 17.69
CA GLY A 237 3.23 0.20 18.14
C GLY A 237 2.82 -0.45 19.46
N LEU A 238 2.99 -1.76 19.59
CA LEU A 238 2.72 -2.51 20.83
C LEU A 238 3.57 -1.98 22.01
N ARG A 239 4.87 -1.74 21.80
CA ARG A 239 5.74 -1.17 22.84
C ARG A 239 5.27 0.21 23.30
N ARG A 240 4.85 1.06 22.37
CA ARG A 240 4.29 2.39 22.72
C ARG A 240 2.96 2.31 23.46
N LEU A 241 2.15 1.30 23.15
CA LEU A 241 0.92 1.01 23.92
C LEU A 241 1.19 0.39 25.30
N GLY A 242 2.46 0.25 25.71
CA GLY A 242 2.86 -0.25 27.02
C GLY A 242 3.02 -1.75 27.10
N HIS A 243 3.02 -2.46 25.98
CA HIS A 243 3.27 -3.90 25.95
C HIS A 243 4.72 -4.20 26.33
N ARG A 244 4.93 -5.09 27.32
CA ARG A 244 6.25 -5.49 27.86
C ARG A 244 6.56 -6.96 27.62
N GLY A 245 5.54 -7.77 27.35
CA GLY A 245 5.66 -9.20 27.10
C GLY A 245 6.51 -9.55 25.89
N THR A 246 6.82 -10.83 25.75
CA THR A 246 7.59 -11.35 24.62
C THR A 246 6.83 -11.20 23.31
N ILE A 247 7.52 -10.72 22.26
CA ILE A 247 7.03 -10.68 20.88
C ILE A 247 7.84 -11.68 20.05
N ARG A 248 7.14 -12.61 19.37
CA ARG A 248 7.76 -13.53 18.38
C ARG A 248 7.35 -13.14 16.98
N MET A 249 8.31 -12.83 16.13
CA MET A 249 8.13 -12.67 14.69
C MET A 249 8.46 -13.97 13.98
N VAL A 250 7.46 -14.65 13.43
CA VAL A 250 7.65 -15.92 12.70
C VAL A 250 7.49 -15.66 11.20
N SER A 251 8.49 -16.00 10.41
CA SER A 251 8.42 -15.90 8.94
C SER A 251 9.21 -16.98 8.24
N ARG A 252 8.83 -17.34 7.01
CA ARG A 252 9.47 -18.37 6.20
C ARG A 252 10.97 -18.18 6.00
N ASN A 253 11.46 -16.97 6.07
CA ASN A 253 12.88 -16.65 5.86
C ASN A 253 13.61 -16.18 7.13
N GLY A 254 12.91 -15.81 8.20
CA GLY A 254 13.48 -15.29 9.45
C GLY A 254 14.36 -14.05 9.25
N ARG A 255 13.96 -13.14 8.33
CA ARG A 255 14.76 -11.98 7.95
C ARG A 255 14.00 -10.68 8.14
N LEU A 256 14.69 -9.68 8.66
CA LEU A 256 14.20 -8.30 8.71
C LEU A 256 14.56 -7.54 7.42
N PRO A 257 13.82 -6.47 7.08
CA PRO A 257 14.27 -5.43 6.16
C PRO A 257 15.63 -4.86 6.58
N LEU A 258 16.47 -4.57 5.59
CA LEU A 258 17.79 -3.99 5.83
C LEU A 258 17.70 -2.46 6.03
N PRO A 259 18.70 -1.83 6.67
CA PRO A 259 18.68 -0.39 6.89
C PRO A 259 18.91 0.41 5.61
N HIS A 260 18.46 1.66 5.61
CA HIS A 260 18.93 2.66 4.66
C HIS A 260 20.41 2.94 4.85
N ALA A 261 21.05 3.52 3.81
CA ALA A 261 22.42 4.05 3.96
C ALA A 261 22.40 5.23 4.94
N ASP A 262 23.49 5.38 5.67
CA ASP A 262 23.78 6.62 6.39
C ASP A 262 24.16 7.68 5.35
N HIS A 263 23.52 8.82 5.42
CA HIS A 263 23.67 10.09 4.70
C HIS A 263 24.51 10.21 3.40
N GLY A 264 23.87 10.88 2.41
CA GLY A 264 24.61 11.68 1.40
C GLY A 264 25.48 10.91 0.40
N GLU A 265 25.35 9.58 0.29
CA GLU A 265 26.11 8.83 -0.69
C GLU A 265 25.77 9.26 -2.13
N PRO A 266 26.81 9.44 -2.99
CA PRO A 266 26.55 9.77 -4.38
C PRO A 266 25.71 8.68 -5.06
N PRO A 267 24.68 9.07 -5.84
CA PRO A 267 23.88 8.11 -6.58
C PRO A 267 24.74 7.37 -7.59
N LEU A 268 24.52 6.06 -7.71
CA LEU A 268 25.05 5.30 -8.84
C LEU A 268 24.11 5.48 -10.03
N VAL A 269 24.64 6.00 -11.13
CA VAL A 269 23.92 6.08 -12.39
C VAL A 269 24.13 4.77 -13.16
N ALA A 270 23.07 4.17 -13.63
CA ALA A 270 23.11 2.95 -14.42
C ALA A 270 22.19 3.08 -15.64
N THR A 271 22.47 2.32 -16.70
CA THR A 271 21.65 2.25 -17.91
C THR A 271 20.88 0.93 -17.99
N MET A 272 19.82 0.91 -18.79
CA MET A 272 19.01 -0.29 -18.96
C MET A 272 19.82 -1.47 -19.55
N GLU A 273 20.77 -1.19 -20.43
CA GLU A 273 21.61 -2.21 -21.09
C GLU A 273 22.44 -3.01 -20.07
N GLN A 274 22.86 -2.38 -18.97
CA GLN A 274 23.59 -3.05 -17.89
C GLN A 274 22.75 -4.13 -17.22
N PHE A 275 21.42 -3.96 -17.20
CA PHE A 275 20.47 -4.88 -16.58
C PHE A 275 19.77 -5.80 -17.58
N ALA A 276 20.16 -5.77 -18.87
CA ALA A 276 19.57 -6.64 -19.88
C ALA A 276 19.92 -8.11 -19.62
N GLY A 277 18.91 -9.00 -19.68
CA GLY A 277 19.05 -10.45 -19.58
C GLY A 277 18.24 -11.09 -18.46
N SER A 278 18.56 -12.34 -18.16
CA SER A 278 17.82 -13.16 -17.19
C SER A 278 17.88 -12.61 -15.74
N PRO A 279 16.96 -12.99 -14.86
CA PRO A 279 17.01 -12.61 -13.44
C PRO A 279 18.34 -12.92 -12.76
N ALA A 280 18.97 -14.03 -13.11
CA ALA A 280 20.28 -14.41 -12.55
C ALA A 280 21.39 -13.43 -12.98
N LYS A 281 21.37 -12.99 -14.24
CA LYS A 281 22.32 -12.00 -14.76
C LYS A 281 22.13 -10.64 -14.06
N VAL A 282 20.89 -10.18 -13.94
CA VAL A 282 20.56 -8.93 -13.24
C VAL A 282 21.06 -8.97 -11.78
N LEU A 283 20.80 -10.04 -11.06
CA LEU A 283 21.30 -10.22 -9.69
C LEU A 283 22.82 -10.27 -9.61
N SER A 284 23.49 -10.84 -10.61
CA SER A 284 24.96 -10.85 -10.69
C SER A 284 25.53 -9.43 -10.87
N VAL A 285 24.90 -8.63 -11.75
CA VAL A 285 25.27 -7.22 -11.96
C VAL A 285 25.12 -6.43 -10.66
N LEU A 286 23.96 -6.56 -9.99
CA LEU A 286 23.71 -5.88 -8.71
C LEU A 286 24.71 -6.28 -7.63
N ARG A 287 25.04 -7.57 -7.50
CA ARG A 287 26.03 -8.05 -6.53
C ARG A 287 27.43 -7.48 -6.81
N ARG A 288 27.82 -7.39 -8.08
CA ARG A 288 29.10 -6.80 -8.49
C ARG A 288 29.13 -5.32 -8.14
N ALA A 289 28.10 -4.56 -8.52
CA ALA A 289 27.98 -3.14 -8.22
C ALA A 289 28.00 -2.87 -6.70
N ALA A 290 27.27 -3.67 -5.91
CA ALA A 290 27.27 -3.58 -4.46
C ALA A 290 28.66 -3.82 -3.87
N ARG A 291 29.37 -4.88 -4.31
CA ARG A 291 30.73 -5.17 -3.85
C ARG A 291 31.72 -4.06 -4.20
N GLN A 292 31.65 -3.51 -5.41
CA GLN A 292 32.52 -2.39 -5.84
C GLN A 292 32.29 -1.16 -4.98
N ARG A 293 31.03 -0.81 -4.68
CA ARG A 293 30.69 0.30 -3.79
C ARG A 293 31.26 0.07 -2.37
N MET A 294 31.03 -1.13 -1.82
CA MET A 294 31.53 -1.48 -0.48
C MET A 294 33.06 -1.43 -0.41
N ALA A 295 33.76 -1.86 -1.46
CA ALA A 295 35.21 -1.75 -1.56
C ALA A 295 35.71 -0.29 -1.65
N ALA A 296 34.85 0.62 -2.12
CA ALA A 296 35.13 2.06 -2.14
C ALA A 296 34.66 2.78 -0.85
N GLY A 297 34.30 2.07 0.20
CA GLY A 297 33.81 2.64 1.47
C GLY A 297 32.38 3.18 1.41
N LEU A 298 31.62 2.86 0.35
CA LEU A 298 30.22 3.28 0.16
C LEU A 298 29.24 2.15 0.49
N GLY A 299 27.98 2.48 0.74
CA GLY A 299 26.94 1.49 0.98
C GLY A 299 26.52 0.74 -0.28
N TRP A 300 26.10 -0.51 -0.12
CA TRP A 300 25.51 -1.34 -1.18
C TRP A 300 24.18 -0.76 -1.71
N GLN A 301 23.50 0.07 -0.93
CA GLN A 301 22.16 0.61 -1.20
C GLN A 301 22.09 1.34 -2.54
N GLY A 302 23.14 2.08 -2.89
CA GLY A 302 23.21 2.77 -4.17
C GLY A 302 23.10 1.84 -5.39
N ALA A 303 23.54 0.57 -5.29
CA ALA A 303 23.36 -0.40 -6.37
C ALA A 303 21.88 -0.79 -6.56
N ILE A 304 21.12 -0.92 -5.46
CA ILE A 304 19.67 -1.19 -5.51
C ILE A 304 18.91 0.05 -5.99
N ASP A 305 19.34 1.25 -5.60
CA ASP A 305 18.66 2.48 -6.03
C ASP A 305 18.88 2.76 -7.54
N ALA A 306 20.03 2.38 -8.09
CA ALA A 306 20.35 2.54 -9.51
C ALA A 306 19.47 1.73 -10.47
N ILE A 307 19.01 0.54 -10.06
CA ILE A 307 18.14 -0.29 -10.92
C ILE A 307 16.67 0.18 -10.91
N ARG A 308 16.23 0.92 -9.88
CA ARG A 308 14.82 1.27 -9.68
C ARG A 308 14.12 1.90 -10.89
N PRO A 309 14.69 2.90 -11.60
CA PRO A 309 14.06 3.47 -12.78
C PRO A 309 13.84 2.46 -13.91
N HIS A 310 14.61 1.37 -13.91
CA HIS A 310 14.61 0.36 -14.97
C HIS A 310 13.74 -0.87 -14.66
N ILE A 311 13.26 -1.01 -13.40
CA ILE A 311 12.51 -2.19 -12.94
C ILE A 311 11.31 -2.51 -13.84
N PRO A 312 10.44 -1.57 -14.23
CA PRO A 312 9.31 -1.90 -15.09
C PRO A 312 9.73 -2.48 -16.46
N ALA A 313 10.77 -1.93 -17.07
CA ALA A 313 11.30 -2.40 -18.34
C ALA A 313 11.96 -3.78 -18.22
N ILE A 314 12.75 -3.99 -17.15
CA ILE A 314 13.37 -5.29 -16.83
C ILE A 314 12.29 -6.34 -16.61
N TRP A 315 11.27 -6.04 -15.80
CA TRP A 315 10.17 -6.94 -15.52
C TRP A 315 9.41 -7.33 -16.80
N LYS A 316 9.12 -6.37 -17.67
CA LYS A 316 8.46 -6.60 -18.97
C LYS A 316 9.31 -7.45 -19.91
N SER A 317 10.64 -7.32 -19.87
CA SER A 317 11.55 -8.10 -20.72
C SER A 317 11.66 -9.56 -20.32
N TRP A 318 11.29 -9.93 -19.10
CA TRP A 318 11.34 -11.31 -18.64
C TRP A 318 10.11 -12.10 -19.08
N SER A 319 10.33 -13.33 -19.52
CA SER A 319 9.28 -14.31 -19.76
C SER A 319 8.52 -14.64 -18.44
N THR A 320 7.31 -15.15 -18.56
CA THR A 320 6.52 -15.63 -17.40
C THR A 320 7.29 -16.67 -16.58
N ALA A 321 8.07 -17.53 -17.22
CA ALA A 321 8.91 -18.53 -16.51
C ALA A 321 10.02 -17.87 -15.68
N GLU A 322 10.70 -16.86 -16.23
CA GLU A 322 11.74 -16.08 -15.53
C GLU A 322 11.17 -15.28 -14.37
N ARG A 323 10.02 -14.59 -14.57
CA ARG A 323 9.31 -13.90 -13.48
C ARG A 323 8.93 -14.86 -12.37
N ARG A 324 8.40 -16.06 -12.71
CA ARG A 324 8.09 -17.12 -11.73
C ARG A 324 9.33 -17.61 -10.99
N GLN A 325 10.46 -17.77 -11.69
CA GLN A 325 11.73 -18.14 -11.07
C GLN A 325 12.22 -17.07 -10.09
N PHE A 326 12.17 -15.79 -10.47
CA PHE A 326 12.52 -14.67 -9.61
C PHE A 326 11.65 -14.66 -8.35
N LEU A 327 10.33 -14.79 -8.49
CA LEU A 327 9.40 -14.80 -7.36
C LEU A 327 9.70 -15.92 -6.36
N ARG A 328 10.06 -17.10 -6.85
CA ARG A 328 10.36 -18.26 -5.98
C ARG A 328 11.72 -18.15 -5.29
N ARG A 329 12.75 -17.66 -5.98
CA ARG A 329 14.15 -17.78 -5.55
C ARG A 329 14.77 -16.47 -5.05
N ALA A 330 14.36 -15.35 -5.58
CA ALA A 330 15.02 -14.08 -5.35
C ALA A 330 14.15 -13.02 -4.68
N ARG A 331 12.82 -13.14 -4.75
CA ARG A 331 11.89 -12.14 -4.23
C ARG A 331 12.15 -11.78 -2.77
N ALA A 332 12.27 -12.77 -1.88
CA ALA A 332 12.47 -12.50 -0.46
C ALA A 332 13.78 -11.75 -0.18
N LEU A 333 14.81 -12.04 -0.96
CA LEU A 333 16.09 -11.32 -0.89
C LEU A 333 15.97 -9.90 -1.46
N TRP A 334 15.26 -9.76 -2.59
CA TRP A 334 14.94 -8.47 -3.17
C TRP A 334 14.17 -7.57 -2.20
N GLU A 335 13.11 -8.08 -1.59
CA GLU A 335 12.23 -7.35 -0.67
C GLU A 335 12.99 -6.71 0.49
N ILE A 336 13.88 -7.44 1.16
CA ILE A 336 14.64 -6.92 2.30
C ILE A 336 15.68 -5.85 1.91
N HIS A 337 16.21 -5.90 0.68
CA HIS A 337 17.15 -4.89 0.19
C HIS A 337 16.44 -3.65 -0.37
N ARG A 338 15.24 -3.85 -0.89
CA ARG A 338 14.47 -2.79 -1.55
C ARG A 338 13.57 -2.02 -0.59
N HIS A 339 12.83 -2.71 0.26
CA HIS A 339 11.93 -2.12 1.24
C HIS A 339 12.63 -1.94 2.57
N ARG A 340 13.56 -0.98 2.58
CA ARG A 340 14.46 -0.70 3.71
C ARG A 340 13.71 0.00 4.85
N VAL A 341 14.31 -0.05 6.03
CA VAL A 341 13.84 0.56 7.26
C VAL A 341 14.83 1.65 7.71
N PRO A 342 14.38 2.74 8.37
CA PRO A 342 15.29 3.71 8.98
C PRO A 342 16.24 3.05 9.99
N CYS A 343 17.51 3.49 10.03
CA CYS A 343 18.52 2.93 10.94
C CYS A 343 18.08 2.98 12.41
N SER A 344 17.42 4.05 12.84
CA SER A 344 16.92 4.22 14.20
C SER A 344 15.84 3.18 14.58
N VAL A 345 14.96 2.85 13.63
CA VAL A 345 13.92 1.83 13.82
C VAL A 345 14.55 0.44 13.95
N LEU A 346 15.49 0.11 13.04
CA LEU A 346 16.19 -1.17 13.13
C LEU A 346 16.99 -1.31 14.42
N ALA A 347 17.63 -0.23 14.88
CA ALA A 347 18.35 -0.22 16.15
C ALA A 347 17.41 -0.52 17.34
N GLY A 348 16.19 0.03 17.35
CA GLY A 348 15.17 -0.28 18.35
C GLY A 348 14.77 -1.76 18.37
N ILE A 349 14.56 -2.36 17.20
CA ILE A 349 14.28 -3.81 17.08
C ILE A 349 15.48 -4.65 17.54
N THR A 350 16.70 -4.27 17.15
CA THR A 350 17.93 -4.98 17.57
C THR A 350 18.12 -4.93 19.10
N ALA A 351 17.86 -3.78 19.71
CA ALA A 351 17.92 -3.63 21.16
C ALA A 351 16.90 -4.54 21.88
N GLN A 352 15.69 -4.69 21.35
CA GLN A 352 14.69 -5.61 21.90
C GLN A 352 15.12 -7.07 21.75
N CYS A 353 15.76 -7.45 20.63
CA CYS A 353 16.33 -8.77 20.46
C CYS A 353 17.44 -9.05 21.47
N ALA A 354 18.35 -8.09 21.69
CA ALA A 354 19.43 -8.20 22.65
C ALA A 354 18.91 -8.29 24.11
N ALA A 355 17.80 -7.61 24.41
CA ALA A 355 17.13 -7.69 25.71
C ALA A 355 16.29 -8.97 25.90
N GLY A 356 16.19 -9.86 24.91
CA GLY A 356 15.40 -11.09 24.99
C GLY A 356 13.89 -10.85 25.04
N THR A 357 13.40 -9.68 24.62
CA THR A 357 11.98 -9.35 24.60
C THR A 357 11.34 -9.45 23.20
N LEU A 358 12.17 -9.62 22.15
CA LEU A 358 11.72 -9.86 20.80
C LEU A 358 12.57 -10.98 20.16
N PHE A 359 11.90 -11.93 19.52
CA PHE A 359 12.53 -13.04 18.82
C PHE A 359 12.13 -13.05 17.35
N ILE A 360 13.08 -13.34 16.47
CA ILE A 360 12.86 -13.46 15.03
C ILE A 360 13.17 -14.90 14.63
N GLU A 361 12.15 -15.62 14.22
CA GLU A 361 12.23 -17.05 13.96
C GLU A 361 11.96 -17.38 12.49
N ARG A 362 12.78 -18.27 11.97
CA ARG A 362 12.51 -18.86 10.66
C ARG A 362 11.59 -20.06 10.84
N GLY A 363 10.34 -19.94 10.37
CA GLY A 363 9.37 -21.01 10.51
C GLY A 363 8.09 -20.72 9.72
N GLU A 364 7.18 -21.68 9.78
CA GLU A 364 5.87 -21.65 9.16
C GLU A 364 4.80 -22.01 10.20
N LEU A 365 3.77 -21.17 10.30
CA LEU A 365 2.62 -21.45 11.16
C LEU A 365 1.84 -22.62 10.57
N LEU A 366 1.65 -23.68 11.36
CA LEU A 366 0.92 -24.90 10.97
C LEU A 366 -0.52 -24.89 11.47
N ALA A 367 -0.74 -24.46 12.71
CA ALA A 367 -2.06 -24.49 13.34
C ALA A 367 -2.13 -23.45 14.47
N VAL A 368 -3.36 -22.99 14.73
CA VAL A 368 -3.72 -22.24 15.94
C VAL A 368 -4.89 -22.93 16.59
N GLN A 369 -4.80 -23.23 17.88
CA GLN A 369 -5.82 -23.94 18.65
C GLN A 369 -6.17 -23.17 19.92
N SER A 370 -7.39 -23.30 20.39
CA SER A 370 -7.80 -22.74 21.68
C SER A 370 -7.01 -23.39 22.80
N ALA A 371 -6.53 -22.58 23.73
CA ALA A 371 -5.93 -23.05 24.98
C ALA A 371 -6.77 -22.55 26.18
N THR A 372 -6.32 -22.83 27.38
CA THR A 372 -6.99 -22.38 28.60
C THR A 372 -6.85 -20.87 28.80
N SER A 373 -7.84 -20.25 29.44
CA SER A 373 -7.74 -18.85 29.94
C SER A 373 -7.56 -17.74 28.89
N GLY A 374 -8.19 -17.86 27.71
CA GLY A 374 -8.18 -16.80 26.68
C GLY A 374 -6.88 -16.68 25.89
N THR A 375 -5.98 -17.69 26.01
CA THR A 375 -4.78 -17.84 25.18
C THR A 375 -5.02 -18.87 24.06
N VAL A 376 -4.07 -18.94 23.13
CA VAL A 376 -4.04 -19.92 22.06
C VAL A 376 -2.68 -20.60 21.99
N THR A 377 -2.65 -21.84 21.52
CA THR A 377 -1.43 -22.51 21.13
C THR A 377 -1.20 -22.33 19.63
N ALA A 378 -0.02 -21.85 19.27
CA ALA A 378 0.43 -21.70 17.89
C ALA A 378 1.53 -22.75 17.63
N SER A 379 1.28 -23.66 16.69
CA SER A 379 2.25 -24.67 16.25
C SER A 379 3.05 -24.13 15.08
N VAL A 380 4.36 -24.07 15.21
CA VAL A 380 5.29 -23.53 14.21
C VAL A 380 6.29 -24.60 13.81
N ARG A 381 6.40 -24.90 12.53
CA ARG A 381 7.45 -25.73 11.96
C ARG A 381 8.68 -24.87 11.70
N SER A 382 9.77 -25.13 12.40
CA SER A 382 11.06 -24.45 12.22
C SER A 382 11.81 -24.94 10.97
N ALA A 383 12.90 -24.25 10.62
CA ALA A 383 13.67 -24.53 9.41
C ALA A 383 14.34 -25.90 9.39
N ASP A 384 14.61 -26.50 10.54
CA ASP A 384 15.16 -27.85 10.72
C ASP A 384 14.09 -28.95 10.67
N GLY A 385 12.80 -28.56 10.53
CA GLY A 385 11.66 -29.48 10.46
C GLY A 385 11.02 -29.79 11.80
N ALA A 386 11.57 -29.32 12.92
CA ALA A 386 10.97 -29.52 14.24
C ALA A 386 9.68 -28.67 14.38
N THR A 387 8.71 -29.16 15.13
CA THR A 387 7.50 -28.43 15.47
C THR A 387 7.59 -27.93 16.90
N HIS A 388 7.51 -26.60 17.04
CA HIS A 388 7.44 -25.92 18.32
C HIS A 388 6.02 -25.45 18.58
N VAL A 389 5.58 -25.54 19.84
CA VAL A 389 4.26 -25.08 20.27
C VAL A 389 4.45 -23.92 21.24
N TYR A 390 3.86 -22.76 20.91
CA TYR A 390 3.91 -21.56 21.73
C TYR A 390 2.53 -21.27 22.28
N THR A 391 2.45 -20.90 23.57
CA THR A 391 1.22 -20.39 24.18
C THR A 391 1.24 -18.87 24.15
N VAL A 392 0.34 -18.24 23.37
CA VAL A 392 0.34 -16.81 23.14
C VAL A 392 -1.04 -16.22 23.37
N ALA A 393 -1.13 -14.95 23.77
CA ALA A 393 -2.40 -14.27 23.93
C ALA A 393 -3.01 -13.85 22.59
N ARG A 394 -2.17 -13.52 21.61
CA ARG A 394 -2.61 -13.04 20.28
C ARG A 394 -1.71 -13.58 19.17
N VAL A 395 -2.32 -13.90 18.04
CA VAL A 395 -1.63 -14.12 16.76
C VAL A 395 -2.05 -13.02 15.80
N ILE A 396 -1.08 -12.29 15.26
CA ILE A 396 -1.30 -11.07 14.46
C ILE A 396 -0.77 -11.30 13.04
N ASN A 397 -1.61 -11.03 12.02
CA ASN A 397 -1.23 -11.14 10.62
C ASN A 397 -0.39 -9.95 10.17
N CYS A 398 0.90 -10.16 9.98
CA CYS A 398 1.86 -9.18 9.45
C CYS A 398 2.43 -9.60 8.08
N THR A 399 1.72 -10.43 7.31
CA THR A 399 2.17 -10.94 6.00
C THR A 399 2.09 -9.91 4.87
N GLY A 400 1.47 -8.77 5.13
CA GLY A 400 1.30 -7.69 4.16
C GLY A 400 0.12 -7.93 3.18
N PRO A 401 0.05 -7.17 2.09
CA PRO A 401 -1.04 -7.28 1.12
C PRO A 401 -0.95 -8.57 0.30
N SER A 402 -2.08 -8.99 -0.25
CA SER A 402 -2.17 -10.18 -1.09
C SER A 402 -1.26 -10.07 -2.33
N MET A 403 -0.59 -11.18 -2.63
CA MET A 403 0.20 -11.37 -3.84
C MET A 403 -0.54 -12.23 -4.88
N ASN A 404 -1.81 -12.54 -4.64
CA ASN A 404 -2.65 -13.27 -5.58
C ASN A 404 -4.02 -12.60 -5.69
N LEU A 405 -4.32 -12.09 -6.88
CA LEU A 405 -5.61 -11.48 -7.19
C LEU A 405 -6.56 -12.42 -7.93
N ARG A 406 -6.15 -13.65 -8.28
CA ARG A 406 -7.03 -14.59 -9.00
C ARG A 406 -8.24 -14.98 -8.17
N ASP A 407 -7.97 -15.28 -6.89
CA ASP A 407 -8.99 -15.74 -5.95
C ASP A 407 -9.30 -14.63 -4.92
N THR A 408 -9.37 -13.39 -5.39
CA THR A 408 -9.62 -12.25 -4.50
C THR A 408 -11.05 -12.26 -3.97
N HIS A 409 -11.19 -12.02 -2.66
CA HIS A 409 -12.50 -11.80 -2.03
C HIS A 409 -12.94 -10.33 -2.02
N HIS A 410 -12.12 -9.43 -2.60
CA HIS A 410 -12.51 -8.02 -2.70
C HIS A 410 -13.71 -7.87 -3.65
N PRO A 411 -14.86 -7.36 -3.21
CA PRO A 411 -16.12 -7.43 -3.96
C PRO A 411 -15.99 -6.93 -5.40
N LEU A 412 -15.50 -5.71 -5.59
CA LEU A 412 -15.31 -5.13 -6.93
C LEU A 412 -14.33 -5.95 -7.79
N LEU A 413 -13.15 -6.31 -7.25
CA LEU A 413 -12.14 -7.02 -8.05
C LEU A 413 -12.62 -8.40 -8.47
N ALA A 414 -13.37 -9.08 -7.62
CA ALA A 414 -14.01 -10.35 -7.95
C ALA A 414 -15.15 -10.18 -8.99
N SER A 415 -15.94 -9.11 -8.88
CA SER A 415 -17.02 -8.81 -9.82
C SER A 415 -16.48 -8.53 -11.21
N VAL A 416 -15.53 -7.61 -11.38
CA VAL A 416 -14.98 -7.24 -12.71
C VAL A 416 -14.26 -8.41 -13.39
N GLN A 417 -13.65 -9.32 -12.61
CA GLN A 417 -13.04 -10.53 -13.16
C GLN A 417 -14.11 -11.53 -13.63
N ARG A 418 -15.14 -11.80 -12.84
CA ARG A 418 -16.26 -12.69 -13.22
C ARG A 418 -17.01 -12.18 -14.45
N ALA A 419 -17.18 -10.88 -14.58
CA ALA A 419 -17.82 -10.24 -15.74
C ALA A 419 -16.91 -10.23 -16.98
N GLY A 420 -15.65 -10.67 -16.87
CA GLY A 420 -14.67 -10.61 -17.96
C GLY A 420 -14.20 -9.19 -18.31
N LEU A 421 -14.59 -8.18 -17.52
CA LEU A 421 -14.19 -6.80 -17.70
C LEU A 421 -12.71 -6.59 -17.37
N ALA A 422 -12.16 -7.39 -16.48
CA ALA A 422 -10.75 -7.39 -16.09
C ALA A 422 -10.13 -8.79 -16.23
N SER A 423 -8.84 -8.83 -16.49
CA SER A 423 -8.02 -10.04 -16.39
C SER A 423 -6.83 -9.80 -15.46
N THR A 424 -6.37 -10.86 -14.78
CA THR A 424 -5.12 -10.82 -14.04
C THR A 424 -3.93 -11.12 -14.97
N ASP A 425 -2.74 -10.67 -14.56
CA ASP A 425 -1.50 -11.14 -15.20
C ASP A 425 -1.29 -12.65 -15.00
N ASP A 426 -0.40 -13.26 -15.79
CA ASP A 426 -0.12 -14.71 -15.77
C ASP A 426 0.32 -15.26 -14.42
N LEU A 427 0.78 -14.41 -13.52
CA LEU A 427 1.22 -14.76 -12.17
C LEU A 427 0.18 -14.41 -11.08
N GLY A 428 -0.90 -13.73 -11.46
CA GLY A 428 -1.95 -13.30 -10.55
C GLY A 428 -1.56 -12.15 -9.63
N LEU A 429 -0.48 -11.43 -9.93
CA LEU A 429 0.06 -10.38 -9.05
C LEU A 429 -0.73 -9.08 -9.10
N GLY A 430 -1.40 -8.82 -10.23
CA GLY A 430 -2.13 -7.59 -10.49
C GLY A 430 -3.22 -7.79 -11.54
N LEU A 431 -3.97 -6.74 -11.82
CA LEU A 431 -4.81 -6.66 -13.00
C LEU A 431 -3.95 -6.23 -14.20
N ARG A 432 -4.25 -6.77 -15.37
CA ARG A 432 -3.57 -6.39 -16.60
C ARG A 432 -3.97 -4.99 -17.04
N SER A 433 -2.98 -4.21 -17.43
CA SER A 433 -3.17 -2.87 -18.01
C SER A 433 -2.17 -2.63 -19.15
N ASP A 434 -2.49 -1.73 -20.03
CA ASP A 434 -1.54 -1.25 -21.04
C ASP A 434 -0.67 -0.09 -20.50
N ASP A 435 0.15 0.47 -21.39
CA ASP A 435 1.05 1.57 -21.03
C ASP A 435 0.30 2.87 -20.70
N GLU A 436 -0.91 3.04 -21.21
CA GLU A 436 -1.84 4.14 -20.91
C GLU A 436 -2.69 3.87 -19.66
N CYS A 437 -2.38 2.84 -18.87
CA CYS A 437 -3.10 2.44 -17.66
C CYS A 437 -4.52 1.88 -17.90
N ARG A 438 -4.94 1.66 -19.15
CA ARG A 438 -6.28 1.13 -19.45
C ARG A 438 -6.39 -0.32 -18.98
N LEU A 439 -7.52 -0.64 -18.36
CA LEU A 439 -7.85 -1.99 -17.91
C LEU A 439 -7.98 -2.93 -19.12
N ILE A 440 -7.34 -4.09 -19.05
CA ILE A 440 -7.42 -5.12 -20.11
C ILE A 440 -8.43 -6.20 -19.71
N SER A 441 -9.43 -6.40 -20.55
CA SER A 441 -10.48 -7.39 -20.39
C SER A 441 -9.96 -8.83 -20.52
N ALA A 442 -10.80 -9.81 -20.21
CA ALA A 442 -10.50 -11.23 -20.40
C ALA A 442 -10.22 -11.57 -21.88
N ASN A 443 -10.80 -10.81 -22.82
CA ASN A 443 -10.57 -10.97 -24.25
C ASN A 443 -9.32 -10.24 -24.76
N GLY A 444 -8.51 -9.65 -23.87
CA GLY A 444 -7.30 -8.94 -24.23
C GLY A 444 -7.49 -7.52 -24.79
N VAL A 445 -8.69 -6.97 -24.73
CA VAL A 445 -9.03 -5.64 -25.25
C VAL A 445 -8.88 -4.60 -24.14
N ALA A 446 -8.17 -3.51 -24.43
CA ALA A 446 -8.03 -2.39 -23.51
C ALA A 446 -9.31 -1.55 -23.45
N ASN A 447 -9.82 -1.31 -22.25
CA ASN A 447 -11.04 -0.53 -22.05
C ASN A 447 -10.73 0.98 -22.11
N PRO A 448 -11.37 1.76 -22.99
CA PRO A 448 -11.06 3.17 -23.14
C PRO A 448 -11.54 4.05 -21.95
N ARG A 449 -12.49 3.55 -21.14
CA ARG A 449 -13.15 4.28 -20.06
C ARG A 449 -12.67 3.95 -18.67
N ILE A 450 -11.95 2.83 -18.52
CA ILE A 450 -11.54 2.31 -17.22
C ILE A 450 -10.02 2.22 -17.18
N VAL A 451 -9.43 2.94 -16.24
CA VAL A 451 -7.98 2.91 -16.00
C VAL A 451 -7.67 2.39 -14.61
N ILE A 452 -6.47 1.87 -14.43
CA ILE A 452 -5.97 1.39 -13.14
C ILE A 452 -4.86 2.31 -12.66
N ALA A 453 -4.92 2.74 -11.40
CA ALA A 453 -3.84 3.45 -10.74
C ALA A 453 -3.34 2.68 -9.50
N GLY A 454 -2.04 2.76 -9.24
CA GLY A 454 -1.45 2.21 -8.03
C GLY A 454 -1.04 0.74 -8.10
N ALA A 455 -1.06 0.09 -6.94
CA ALA A 455 -0.44 -1.21 -6.72
C ALA A 455 -1.11 -2.38 -7.45
N LEU A 456 -2.34 -2.23 -7.95
CA LEU A 456 -2.99 -3.23 -8.80
C LEU A 456 -2.25 -3.48 -10.12
N ARG A 457 -1.37 -2.56 -10.56
CA ARG A 457 -0.51 -2.71 -11.74
C ARG A 457 0.78 -3.50 -11.48
N ARG A 458 0.92 -4.11 -10.30
CA ARG A 458 2.13 -4.87 -9.93
C ARG A 458 2.47 -5.98 -10.93
N GLY A 459 1.48 -6.63 -11.53
CA GLY A 459 1.68 -7.66 -12.56
C GLY A 459 2.48 -7.16 -13.76
N ASP A 460 2.23 -5.93 -14.18
CA ASP A 460 2.88 -5.30 -15.35
C ASP A 460 4.19 -4.58 -14.99
N LEU A 461 4.29 -4.04 -13.76
CA LEU A 461 5.36 -3.10 -13.40
C LEU A 461 6.29 -3.64 -12.32
N TRP A 462 5.91 -4.71 -11.62
CA TRP A 462 6.52 -5.29 -10.42
C TRP A 462 6.57 -4.31 -9.24
N GLU A 463 7.14 -3.12 -9.42
CA GLU A 463 7.18 -2.07 -8.41
C GLU A 463 6.23 -0.92 -8.74
N SER A 464 5.19 -0.75 -7.91
CA SER A 464 4.17 0.29 -8.07
C SER A 464 3.57 0.65 -6.70
N THR A 465 4.41 0.75 -5.66
CA THR A 465 3.96 0.97 -4.28
C THR A 465 4.60 2.17 -3.59
N ALA A 466 5.70 2.69 -4.09
CA ALA A 466 6.35 3.86 -3.50
C ALA A 466 5.82 5.16 -4.11
N VAL A 467 5.72 6.22 -3.30
CA VAL A 467 5.23 7.56 -3.72
C VAL A 467 5.89 8.06 -5.01
N PRO A 468 7.22 8.00 -5.19
CA PRO A 468 7.85 8.45 -6.44
C PRO A 468 7.37 7.71 -7.69
N ASP A 469 6.96 6.45 -7.57
CA ASP A 469 6.48 5.64 -8.68
C ASP A 469 4.97 5.87 -8.90
N LEU A 470 4.22 5.89 -7.81
CA LEU A 470 2.76 6.05 -7.82
C LEU A 470 2.29 7.39 -8.41
N ARG A 471 3.01 8.50 -8.14
CA ARG A 471 2.65 9.81 -8.69
C ARG A 471 2.71 9.84 -10.22
N ILE A 472 3.70 9.15 -10.82
CA ILE A 472 3.83 9.04 -12.28
C ILE A 472 2.66 8.23 -12.86
N HIS A 473 2.28 7.14 -12.21
CA HIS A 473 1.19 6.29 -12.67
C HIS A 473 -0.17 7.00 -12.56
N ALA A 474 -0.41 7.74 -11.47
CA ALA A 474 -1.65 8.49 -11.28
C ALA A 474 -1.79 9.61 -12.32
N ALA A 475 -0.72 10.34 -12.61
CA ALA A 475 -0.71 11.37 -13.65
C ALA A 475 -1.04 10.77 -15.03
N ARG A 476 -0.43 9.62 -15.39
CA ARG A 476 -0.69 8.94 -16.66
C ARG A 476 -2.13 8.44 -16.75
N ALA A 477 -2.65 7.82 -15.70
CA ALA A 477 -4.04 7.35 -15.65
C ALA A 477 -5.03 8.51 -15.84
N ALA A 478 -4.81 9.64 -15.18
CA ALA A 478 -5.62 10.83 -15.36
C ALA A 478 -5.52 11.39 -16.79
N ALA A 479 -4.32 11.48 -17.37
CA ALA A 479 -4.12 11.97 -18.74
C ALA A 479 -4.88 11.12 -19.78
N THR A 480 -4.89 9.79 -19.60
CA THR A 480 -5.65 8.88 -20.46
C THR A 480 -7.14 9.17 -20.43
N LEU A 481 -7.72 9.39 -19.25
CA LEU A 481 -9.14 9.70 -19.12
C LEU A 481 -9.46 11.11 -19.62
N LEU A 482 -8.57 12.07 -19.43
CA LEU A 482 -8.76 13.43 -19.96
C LEU A 482 -8.82 13.46 -21.48
N ALA A 483 -8.01 12.65 -22.16
CA ALA A 483 -8.08 12.51 -23.61
C ALA A 483 -9.45 11.95 -24.06
N LEU A 484 -10.03 11.01 -23.32
CA LEU A 484 -11.37 10.49 -23.57
C LEU A 484 -12.45 11.56 -23.31
N LEU A 485 -12.36 12.29 -22.20
CA LEU A 485 -13.36 13.29 -21.80
C LEU A 485 -13.37 14.51 -22.73
N ALA A 486 -12.24 14.87 -23.34
CA ALA A 486 -12.10 15.92 -24.32
C ALA A 486 -12.63 15.56 -25.70
N ALA A 487 -12.76 14.25 -26.01
CA ALA A 487 -13.34 13.82 -27.27
C ALA A 487 -14.83 14.21 -27.35
N PRO A 488 -15.29 14.79 -28.48
CA PRO A 488 -16.70 15.14 -28.65
C PRO A 488 -17.54 13.84 -28.52
N ILE A 489 -18.64 13.95 -27.77
CA ILE A 489 -19.61 12.86 -27.71
C ILE A 489 -20.22 12.76 -29.11
N LEU A 490 -19.77 11.77 -29.88
CA LEU A 490 -20.48 11.38 -31.10
C LEU A 490 -21.90 10.96 -30.65
N ARG A 491 -22.87 11.85 -30.83
CA ARG A 491 -24.28 11.51 -30.65
C ARG A 491 -24.60 10.49 -31.74
N ALA A 492 -24.80 9.23 -31.31
CA ALA A 492 -25.33 8.18 -32.16
C ALA A 492 -26.80 8.39 -32.46
#